data_450b3fdf6984a5e106c7488862d22722
#
_entry.id   450b3fdf6984a5e106c7488862d22722
#
_cell.length_a   1.000
_cell.length_b   1.000
_cell.length_c   1.000
_cell.angle_alpha   90.00
_cell.angle_beta   90.00
_cell.angle_gamma   90.00
#
_symmetry.space_group_name_H-M   'P 1'
#
loop_
_entity.id
_entity.type
_entity.pdbx_description
1 polymer ?
#
loop_
_entity_poly.entity_id
_entity_poly.type
_entity_poly.pdbx_seq_one_letter_code
_entity_poly.pdbx_strand_id
1 'polypeptide(L)'
;MKKESRTRVGSKISSKVKKIQMRPMAYIAMAFFIVIFLGSLLLYFPFTHNDGVSISYLDALFTSMSATCVTGLITIPAGVAGTFNVVGVIIIAILIQIGGFGAATMAVSIFVITSRKLSFEQQSLIKESWNIDTFKGLKKIFYLILAITFTIETFGAILLFFDFWFINPEISNGNMAYAWGVSFFTSISAFNNAGFDLFGTTSLIAYQNDVYLNLVIALLITLGGLGYLVIFEIIKKKFNFKKFNFQTKVVVFMTALLFVVGTLIIFMTENLVTPNQFPQGSETMTFLGALFINISCRTAGFTTYNLAFARNSTLIIMMILMFVGASPGGTGGGVKTTTIYVIVINFISLFTKKAPHGFNRAVSKKVISKALTIFFIYVILITASIFMVCAFEENIFYVKDGIRYKTYVEGSQMFGSLDCMFDIFSAINTVGLTTGITPYLSAGSKIVLIILMFVGRIGPLSISQFLNAKEPSWTYAEGDIAIG
;
A
#
# COMPACT_ATOMS: atom_id res chain seq x y z
N MET A 1 82.70 10.03 17.91
CA MET A 1 82.12 8.94 17.09
C MET A 1 80.59 9.05 17.12
N LYS A 2 79.98 9.58 16.07
CA LYS A 2 78.54 9.73 15.93
C LYS A 2 77.95 8.50 15.24
N LYS A 3 76.98 7.84 15.86
CA LYS A 3 76.17 6.76 15.24
C LYS A 3 74.99 7.39 14.52
N GLU A 4 75.00 7.27 13.21
CA GLU A 4 73.84 7.62 12.35
C GLU A 4 72.69 6.61 12.55
N SER A 5 71.54 7.11 12.93
CA SER A 5 70.28 6.35 12.93
C SER A 5 69.60 6.46 11.58
N ARG A 6 69.54 5.39 10.83
CA ARG A 6 68.74 5.28 9.60
C ARG A 6 67.27 5.19 10.00
N THR A 7 66.52 6.24 9.79
CA THR A 7 65.06 6.24 9.83
C THR A 7 64.51 5.63 8.53
N ARG A 8 63.96 4.44 8.64
CA ARG A 8 63.11 3.84 7.60
C ARG A 8 61.78 4.58 7.51
N VAL A 9 61.59 5.36 6.48
CA VAL A 9 60.30 5.91 6.09
C VAL A 9 59.52 4.79 5.38
N GLY A 10 58.74 4.05 6.16
CA GLY A 10 57.74 3.12 5.63
C GLY A 10 56.45 3.90 5.33
N SER A 11 56.26 4.23 4.04
CA SER A 11 54.99 4.79 3.58
C SER A 11 53.87 3.74 3.73
N LYS A 12 53.13 3.80 4.84
CA LYS A 12 51.83 3.15 4.93
C LYS A 12 50.86 3.91 4.05
N ILE A 13 50.70 3.50 2.81
CA ILE A 13 49.51 3.81 2.01
C ILE A 13 48.37 3.03 2.63
N SER A 14 47.78 3.61 3.68
CA SER A 14 46.50 3.19 4.18
C SER A 14 45.46 3.68 3.21
N SER A 15 45.03 2.83 2.30
CA SER A 15 43.82 3.05 1.51
C SER A 15 42.62 3.15 2.49
N LYS A 16 42.33 4.37 2.96
CA LYS A 16 41.06 4.69 3.58
C LYS A 16 39.98 4.56 2.51
N VAL A 17 39.54 3.35 2.24
CA VAL A 17 38.21 3.15 1.68
C VAL A 17 37.28 3.77 2.71
N LYS A 18 36.81 5.00 2.45
CA LYS A 18 35.71 5.60 3.19
C LYS A 18 34.55 4.62 3.08
N LYS A 19 34.34 3.80 4.11
CA LYS A 19 33.09 3.07 4.25
C LYS A 19 31.99 4.13 4.18
N ILE A 20 31.28 4.16 3.06
CA ILE A 20 30.08 4.97 2.90
C ILE A 20 29.13 4.43 3.96
N GLN A 21 29.04 5.13 5.09
CA GLN A 21 28.04 4.85 6.12
C GLN A 21 26.70 5.34 5.56
N MET A 22 26.06 4.49 4.78
CA MET A 22 24.69 4.76 4.30
C MET A 22 23.76 4.82 5.52
N ARG A 23 22.86 5.79 5.52
CA ARG A 23 21.85 5.92 6.58
C ARG A 23 20.95 4.68 6.57
N PRO A 24 20.43 4.24 7.71
CA PRO A 24 19.65 3.00 7.81
C PRO A 24 18.48 2.92 6.83
N MET A 25 17.79 4.04 6.60
CA MET A 25 16.67 4.11 5.63
C MET A 25 17.14 3.89 4.19
N ALA A 26 18.37 4.31 3.85
CA ALA A 26 18.95 4.07 2.53
C ALA A 26 19.15 2.57 2.27
N TYR A 27 19.53 1.80 3.28
CA TYR A 27 19.63 0.34 3.15
C TYR A 27 18.29 -0.32 2.87
N ILE A 28 17.24 0.13 3.54
CA ILE A 28 15.89 -0.40 3.35
C ILE A 28 15.39 -0.07 1.94
N ALA A 29 15.49 1.20 1.53
CA ALA A 29 15.09 1.63 0.20
C ALA A 29 15.88 0.91 -0.90
N MET A 30 17.19 0.71 -0.70
CA MET A 30 18.03 -0.05 -1.64
C MET A 30 17.64 -1.52 -1.69
N ALA A 31 17.32 -2.15 -0.56
CA ALA A 31 16.85 -3.53 -0.52
C ALA A 31 15.53 -3.69 -1.31
N PHE A 32 14.56 -2.80 -1.11
CA PHE A 32 13.34 -2.77 -1.91
C PHE A 32 13.65 -2.57 -3.40
N PHE A 33 14.51 -1.61 -3.73
CA PHE A 33 14.90 -1.36 -5.12
C PHE A 33 15.53 -2.60 -5.77
N ILE A 34 16.43 -3.30 -5.07
CA ILE A 34 17.05 -4.54 -5.56
C ILE A 34 15.99 -5.63 -5.80
N VAL A 35 15.05 -5.82 -4.87
CA VAL A 35 13.97 -6.81 -5.02
C VAL A 35 13.11 -6.48 -6.23
N ILE A 36 12.71 -5.22 -6.39
CA ILE A 36 11.91 -4.74 -7.52
C ILE A 36 12.65 -4.94 -8.83
N PHE A 37 13.92 -4.57 -8.88
CA PHE A 37 14.74 -4.73 -10.09
C PHE A 37 14.92 -6.20 -10.47
N LEU A 38 15.26 -7.07 -9.53
CA LEU A 38 15.37 -8.51 -9.78
C LEU A 38 14.02 -9.12 -10.19
N GLY A 39 12.94 -8.72 -9.51
CA GLY A 39 11.58 -9.13 -9.86
C GLY A 39 11.19 -8.69 -11.27
N SER A 40 11.52 -7.46 -11.67
CA SER A 40 11.22 -6.97 -13.02
C SER A 40 11.99 -7.73 -14.10
N LEU A 41 13.24 -8.09 -13.86
CA LEU A 41 14.02 -8.94 -14.78
C LEU A 41 13.41 -10.34 -14.91
N LEU A 42 13.05 -10.96 -13.79
CA LEU A 42 12.43 -12.29 -13.80
C LEU A 42 11.08 -12.27 -14.55
N LEU A 43 10.23 -11.26 -14.29
CA LEU A 43 8.93 -11.13 -14.94
C LEU A 43 9.02 -10.71 -16.42
N TYR A 44 10.13 -10.16 -16.87
CA TYR A 44 10.33 -9.80 -18.28
C TYR A 44 10.69 -11.01 -19.15
N PHE A 45 11.27 -12.07 -18.56
CA PHE A 45 11.69 -13.24 -19.35
C PHE A 45 10.49 -14.08 -19.82
N PRO A 46 10.51 -14.58 -21.08
CA PRO A 46 9.38 -15.32 -21.68
C PRO A 46 8.95 -16.58 -20.91
N PHE A 47 9.85 -17.21 -20.14
CA PHE A 47 9.52 -18.42 -19.38
C PHE A 47 8.47 -18.19 -18.26
N THR A 48 8.16 -16.93 -17.94
CA THR A 48 7.15 -16.55 -16.95
C THR A 48 5.81 -16.19 -17.58
N HIS A 49 5.72 -16.13 -18.90
CA HIS A 49 4.53 -15.74 -19.63
C HIS A 49 3.75 -16.95 -20.14
N ASN A 50 2.46 -16.77 -20.39
CA ASN A 50 1.63 -17.70 -21.15
C ASN A 50 2.09 -17.74 -22.61
N ASP A 51 1.80 -18.84 -23.31
CA ASP A 51 2.21 -19.04 -24.69
C ASP A 51 1.70 -17.91 -25.60
N GLY A 52 2.61 -17.35 -26.39
CA GLY A 52 2.31 -16.28 -27.34
C GLY A 52 2.15 -14.87 -26.73
N VAL A 53 2.33 -14.70 -25.41
CA VAL A 53 2.26 -13.39 -24.74
C VAL A 53 3.67 -12.82 -24.58
N SER A 54 3.83 -11.53 -24.92
CA SER A 54 5.03 -10.76 -24.64
C SER A 54 4.66 -9.44 -23.99
N ILE A 55 5.46 -8.98 -23.01
CA ILE A 55 5.25 -7.72 -22.33
C ILE A 55 6.47 -6.80 -22.50
N SER A 56 6.24 -5.49 -22.40
CA SER A 56 7.36 -4.54 -22.40
C SER A 56 8.11 -4.60 -21.06
N TYR A 57 9.41 -4.20 -21.07
CA TYR A 57 10.17 -4.10 -19.81
C TYR A 57 9.53 -3.11 -18.81
N LEU A 58 8.91 -2.02 -19.32
CA LEU A 58 8.22 -1.06 -18.48
C LEU A 58 7.02 -1.70 -17.76
N ASP A 59 6.26 -2.56 -18.42
CA ASP A 59 5.13 -3.26 -17.82
C ASP A 59 5.60 -4.34 -16.81
N ALA A 60 6.71 -5.03 -17.09
CA ALA A 60 7.34 -5.94 -16.13
C ALA A 60 7.85 -5.20 -14.89
N LEU A 61 8.49 -4.02 -15.08
CA LEU A 61 8.95 -3.17 -13.98
C LEU A 61 7.76 -2.63 -13.17
N PHE A 62 6.70 -2.19 -13.83
CA PHE A 62 5.48 -1.71 -13.18
C PHE A 62 4.83 -2.81 -12.34
N THR A 63 4.68 -4.01 -12.90
CA THR A 63 4.10 -5.16 -12.20
C THR A 63 4.95 -5.59 -11.00
N SER A 64 6.29 -5.65 -11.15
CA SER A 64 7.21 -5.94 -10.05
C SER A 64 7.15 -4.86 -8.96
N MET A 65 7.08 -3.58 -9.33
CA MET A 65 6.92 -2.47 -8.40
C MET A 65 5.59 -2.58 -7.66
N SER A 66 4.49 -2.77 -8.39
CA SER A 66 3.15 -2.90 -7.83
C SER A 66 3.06 -4.09 -6.87
N ALA A 67 3.60 -5.25 -7.22
CA ALA A 67 3.64 -6.44 -6.37
C ALA A 67 4.47 -6.23 -5.10
N THR A 68 5.69 -5.68 -5.24
CA THR A 68 6.60 -5.46 -4.10
C THR A 68 6.12 -4.31 -3.20
N CYS A 69 5.50 -3.27 -3.77
CA CYS A 69 4.89 -2.19 -2.99
C CYS A 69 3.50 -2.55 -2.48
N VAL A 70 2.99 -3.74 -2.87
CA VAL A 70 1.67 -4.24 -2.44
C VAL A 70 0.59 -3.23 -2.85
N THR A 71 0.55 -2.89 -4.12
CA THR A 71 -0.38 -1.89 -4.66
C THR A 71 -1.55 -2.53 -5.40
N GLY A 72 -1.28 -3.41 -6.40
CA GLY A 72 -2.32 -4.08 -7.17
C GLY A 72 -2.64 -3.46 -8.53
N LEU A 73 -2.09 -2.30 -8.87
CA LEU A 73 -2.24 -1.71 -10.21
C LEU A 73 -1.49 -2.55 -11.25
N ILE A 74 -2.10 -2.74 -12.42
CA ILE A 74 -1.56 -3.54 -13.54
C ILE A 74 -1.68 -2.71 -14.82
N THR A 75 -0.60 -2.65 -15.60
CA THR A 75 -0.57 -1.96 -16.90
C THR A 75 -0.84 -2.87 -18.07
N ILE A 76 -1.01 -4.17 -17.83
CA ILE A 76 -1.23 -5.18 -18.86
C ILE A 76 -2.73 -5.45 -18.98
N PRO A 77 -3.34 -5.21 -20.17
CA PRO A 77 -4.79 -5.34 -20.33
C PRO A 77 -5.34 -6.74 -20.03
N ALA A 78 -4.56 -7.79 -20.29
CA ALA A 78 -4.96 -9.18 -20.01
C ALA A 78 -4.94 -9.56 -18.52
N GLY A 79 -4.49 -8.66 -17.64
CA GLY A 79 -4.34 -8.96 -16.22
C GLY A 79 -3.23 -9.98 -15.90
N VAL A 80 -3.16 -10.43 -14.65
CA VAL A 80 -2.15 -11.42 -14.22
C VAL A 80 -2.43 -12.79 -14.83
N ALA A 81 -3.66 -13.29 -14.72
CA ALA A 81 -4.01 -14.63 -15.18
C ALA A 81 -3.86 -14.80 -16.70
N GLY A 82 -4.18 -13.77 -17.49
CA GLY A 82 -4.05 -13.82 -18.96
C GLY A 82 -2.61 -13.70 -19.44
N THR A 83 -1.71 -13.16 -18.63
CA THR A 83 -0.34 -12.84 -19.03
C THR A 83 0.70 -13.81 -18.50
N PHE A 84 0.63 -14.14 -17.21
CA PHE A 84 1.66 -14.92 -16.54
C PHE A 84 1.24 -16.37 -16.34
N ASN A 85 2.16 -17.28 -16.60
CA ASN A 85 2.00 -18.68 -16.29
C ASN A 85 2.23 -18.95 -14.79
N VAL A 86 2.15 -20.21 -14.39
CA VAL A 86 2.32 -20.63 -12.97
C VAL A 86 3.63 -20.10 -12.36
N VAL A 87 4.71 -20.08 -13.13
CA VAL A 87 6.01 -19.59 -12.65
C VAL A 87 5.97 -18.09 -12.40
N GLY A 88 5.38 -17.31 -13.33
CA GLY A 88 5.18 -15.86 -13.17
C GLY A 88 4.29 -15.53 -11.97
N VAL A 89 3.19 -16.27 -11.79
CA VAL A 89 2.28 -16.11 -10.63
C VAL A 89 3.00 -16.40 -9.31
N ILE A 90 3.84 -17.44 -9.23
CA ILE A 90 4.65 -17.73 -8.02
C ILE A 90 5.63 -16.59 -7.74
N ILE A 91 6.30 -16.04 -8.76
CA ILE A 91 7.21 -14.90 -8.59
C ILE A 91 6.44 -13.69 -8.05
N ILE A 92 5.27 -13.37 -8.60
CA ILE A 92 4.42 -12.28 -8.11
C ILE A 92 4.02 -12.52 -6.65
N ALA A 93 3.60 -13.74 -6.27
CA ALA A 93 3.27 -14.08 -4.90
C ALA A 93 4.45 -13.88 -3.93
N ILE A 94 5.67 -14.25 -4.34
CA ILE A 94 6.89 -14.03 -3.56
C ILE A 94 7.17 -12.53 -3.40
N LEU A 95 7.02 -11.73 -4.45
CA LEU A 95 7.20 -10.28 -4.40
C LEU A 95 6.18 -9.64 -3.46
N ILE A 96 4.91 -10.05 -3.52
CA ILE A 96 3.85 -9.61 -2.60
C ILE A 96 4.22 -9.97 -1.16
N GLN A 97 4.67 -11.19 -0.91
CA GLN A 97 5.03 -11.65 0.43
C GLN A 97 6.19 -10.85 1.02
N ILE A 98 7.24 -10.61 0.23
CA ILE A 98 8.38 -9.77 0.63
C ILE A 98 7.90 -8.34 0.93
N GLY A 99 7.08 -7.79 0.05
CA GLY A 99 6.51 -6.45 0.21
C GLY A 99 5.61 -6.32 1.43
N GLY A 100 4.72 -7.29 1.65
CA GLY A 100 3.75 -7.31 2.73
C GLY A 100 4.35 -7.26 4.14
N PHE A 101 5.55 -7.83 4.31
CA PHE A 101 6.26 -7.68 5.59
C PHE A 101 6.62 -6.23 5.93
N GLY A 102 6.68 -5.34 4.94
CA GLY A 102 6.97 -3.93 5.12
C GLY A 102 8.43 -3.61 5.45
N ALA A 103 8.77 -2.32 5.40
CA ALA A 103 10.14 -1.83 5.49
C ALA A 103 10.85 -2.20 6.81
N ALA A 104 10.15 -2.12 7.94
CA ALA A 104 10.73 -2.42 9.25
C ALA A 104 11.05 -3.91 9.42
N THR A 105 10.15 -4.77 8.96
CA THR A 105 10.36 -6.23 9.03
C THR A 105 11.45 -6.67 8.08
N MET A 106 11.54 -6.07 6.88
CA MET A 106 12.65 -6.28 5.95
C MET A 106 14.01 -5.91 6.58
N ALA A 107 14.09 -4.78 7.28
CA ALA A 107 15.31 -4.39 7.99
C ALA A 107 15.71 -5.42 9.05
N VAL A 108 14.74 -5.95 9.80
CA VAL A 108 14.98 -6.98 10.81
C VAL A 108 15.35 -8.32 10.17
N SER A 109 14.73 -8.69 9.04
CA SER A 109 15.06 -9.95 8.34
C SER A 109 16.51 -9.99 7.87
N ILE A 110 16.99 -8.90 7.25
CA ILE A 110 18.41 -8.77 6.85
C ILE A 110 19.34 -8.94 8.08
N PHE A 111 18.98 -8.32 9.20
CA PHE A 111 19.73 -8.45 10.45
C PHE A 111 19.74 -9.88 10.99
N VAL A 112 18.59 -10.56 10.99
CA VAL A 112 18.48 -11.95 11.47
C VAL A 112 19.28 -12.90 10.59
N ILE A 113 19.21 -12.73 9.26
CA ILE A 113 19.92 -13.57 8.29
C ILE A 113 21.43 -13.34 8.34
N THR A 114 21.88 -12.08 8.39
CA THR A 114 23.31 -11.74 8.35
C THR A 114 24.00 -11.83 9.70
N SER A 115 23.26 -12.06 10.79
CA SER A 115 23.76 -12.09 12.17
C SER A 115 24.54 -10.83 12.59
N ARG A 116 24.45 -9.72 11.85
CA ARG A 116 25.09 -8.45 12.18
C ARG A 116 24.31 -7.72 13.28
N LYS A 117 25.01 -6.96 14.12
CA LYS A 117 24.36 -6.11 15.12
C LYS A 117 23.74 -4.88 14.43
N LEU A 118 22.48 -4.60 14.71
CA LEU A 118 21.83 -3.36 14.27
C LEU A 118 22.51 -2.15 14.93
N SER A 119 22.74 -1.08 14.16
CA SER A 119 23.16 0.20 14.73
C SER A 119 22.03 0.77 15.60
N PHE A 120 22.37 1.69 16.50
CA PHE A 120 21.38 2.35 17.35
C PHE A 120 20.30 3.08 16.53
N GLU A 121 20.70 3.72 15.44
CA GLU A 121 19.79 4.39 14.51
C GLU A 121 18.82 3.40 13.84
N GLN A 122 19.30 2.24 13.34
CA GLN A 122 18.45 1.20 12.77
C GLN A 122 17.44 0.65 13.79
N GLN A 123 17.89 0.43 15.01
CA GLN A 123 17.00 0.00 16.10
C GLN A 123 15.93 1.06 16.39
N SER A 124 16.30 2.34 16.40
CA SER A 124 15.36 3.45 16.62
C SER A 124 14.27 3.50 15.53
N LEU A 125 14.63 3.30 14.27
CA LEU A 125 13.67 3.28 13.17
C LEU A 125 12.68 2.11 13.24
N ILE A 126 13.19 0.92 13.58
CA ILE A 126 12.34 -0.26 13.79
C ILE A 126 11.39 -0.02 14.97
N LYS A 127 11.93 0.52 16.06
CA LYS A 127 11.16 0.90 17.25
C LYS A 127 10.02 1.86 16.90
N GLU A 128 10.31 2.87 16.08
CA GLU A 128 9.32 3.85 15.63
C GLU A 128 8.29 3.23 14.69
N SER A 129 8.71 2.41 13.71
CA SER A 129 7.82 1.77 12.74
C SER A 129 6.88 0.76 13.40
N TRP A 130 7.36 0.02 14.38
CA TRP A 130 6.55 -0.97 15.13
C TRP A 130 5.92 -0.38 16.39
N ASN A 131 6.24 0.87 16.74
CA ASN A 131 5.80 1.53 17.97
C ASN A 131 6.02 0.67 19.22
N ILE A 132 7.25 0.21 19.41
CA ILE A 132 7.68 -0.60 20.57
C ILE A 132 8.59 0.21 21.49
N ASP A 133 8.47 0.01 22.80
CA ASP A 133 9.22 0.78 23.79
C ASP A 133 10.65 0.27 24.02
N THR A 134 10.93 -0.98 23.68
CA THR A 134 12.21 -1.64 23.99
C THR A 134 12.84 -2.31 22.78
N PHE A 135 14.17 -2.30 22.73
CA PHE A 135 14.95 -3.02 21.72
C PHE A 135 15.11 -4.52 22.01
N LYS A 136 14.75 -4.94 23.23
CA LYS A 136 14.86 -6.34 23.63
C LYS A 136 13.77 -7.17 22.95
N GLY A 137 14.17 -8.23 22.27
CA GLY A 137 13.22 -9.16 21.67
C GLY A 137 12.81 -8.90 20.21
N LEU A 138 13.54 -8.04 19.46
CA LEU A 138 13.25 -7.80 18.03
C LEU A 138 13.17 -9.10 17.21
N LYS A 139 14.07 -10.08 17.48
CA LYS A 139 14.00 -11.40 16.84
C LYS A 139 12.68 -12.12 17.16
N LYS A 140 12.22 -12.06 18.41
CA LYS A 140 10.96 -12.70 18.82
C LYS A 140 9.76 -12.06 18.12
N ILE A 141 9.77 -10.73 17.99
CA ILE A 141 8.72 -10.00 17.26
C ILE A 141 8.73 -10.38 15.79
N PHE A 142 9.90 -10.50 15.17
CA PHE A 142 10.04 -10.95 13.79
C PHE A 142 9.41 -12.34 13.56
N TYR A 143 9.80 -13.34 14.38
CA TYR A 143 9.20 -14.67 14.30
C TYR A 143 7.70 -14.68 14.60
N LEU A 144 7.23 -13.79 15.49
CA LEU A 144 5.81 -13.63 15.76
C LEU A 144 5.07 -13.10 14.52
N ILE A 145 5.63 -12.11 13.82
CA ILE A 145 5.06 -11.59 12.57
C ILE A 145 4.96 -12.71 11.54
N LEU A 146 6.04 -13.47 11.32
CA LEU A 146 6.02 -14.60 10.40
C LEU A 146 4.95 -15.63 10.77
N ALA A 147 4.88 -16.00 12.04
CA ALA A 147 3.89 -16.96 12.52
C ALA A 147 2.44 -16.48 12.29
N ILE A 148 2.15 -15.23 12.64
CA ILE A 148 0.82 -14.63 12.40
C ILE A 148 0.49 -14.63 10.90
N THR A 149 1.42 -14.17 10.05
CA THR A 149 1.24 -14.12 8.60
C THR A 149 0.91 -15.49 8.03
N PHE A 150 1.81 -16.46 8.18
CA PHE A 150 1.61 -17.79 7.59
C PHE A 150 0.38 -18.52 8.17
N THR A 151 0.05 -18.32 9.45
CA THR A 151 -1.15 -18.92 10.05
C THR A 151 -2.42 -18.35 9.41
N ILE A 152 -2.51 -17.02 9.27
CA ILE A 152 -3.71 -16.38 8.71
C ILE A 152 -3.83 -16.69 7.22
N GLU A 153 -2.71 -16.62 6.47
CA GLU A 153 -2.69 -16.94 5.04
C GLU A 153 -3.08 -18.39 4.76
N THR A 154 -2.56 -19.35 5.54
CA THR A 154 -2.93 -20.76 5.39
C THR A 154 -4.40 -20.99 5.72
N PHE A 155 -4.89 -20.39 6.81
CA PHE A 155 -6.30 -20.51 7.18
C PHE A 155 -7.22 -19.86 6.13
N GLY A 156 -6.84 -18.69 5.63
CA GLY A 156 -7.54 -18.03 4.54
C GLY A 156 -7.56 -18.85 3.25
N ALA A 157 -6.43 -19.47 2.89
CA ALA A 157 -6.35 -20.36 1.73
C ALA A 157 -7.27 -21.58 1.86
N ILE A 158 -7.40 -22.16 3.07
CA ILE A 158 -8.33 -23.26 3.33
C ILE A 158 -9.78 -22.81 3.13
N LEU A 159 -10.15 -21.64 3.67
CA LEU A 159 -11.51 -21.11 3.50
C LEU A 159 -11.80 -20.81 2.02
N LEU A 160 -10.87 -20.20 1.29
CA LEU A 160 -11.01 -19.91 -0.14
C LEU A 160 -11.02 -21.18 -0.99
N PHE A 161 -10.25 -22.21 -0.61
CA PHE A 161 -10.31 -23.52 -1.28
C PHE A 161 -11.70 -24.16 -1.18
N PHE A 162 -12.32 -24.06 0.01
CA PHE A 162 -13.69 -24.55 0.19
C PHE A 162 -14.66 -23.84 -0.77
N ASP A 163 -14.52 -22.54 -0.93
CA ASP A 163 -15.31 -21.75 -1.87
C ASP A 163 -15.07 -22.19 -3.32
N PHE A 164 -13.82 -22.18 -3.79
CA PHE A 164 -13.44 -22.44 -5.18
C PHE A 164 -13.62 -23.90 -5.60
N TRP A 165 -13.76 -24.81 -4.67
CA TRP A 165 -13.99 -26.22 -4.99
C TRP A 165 -15.44 -26.64 -4.89
N PHE A 166 -16.21 -26.12 -3.91
CA PHE A 166 -17.57 -26.56 -3.64
C PHE A 166 -18.65 -25.54 -3.99
N ILE A 167 -18.39 -24.23 -3.85
CA ILE A 167 -19.40 -23.19 -4.07
C ILE A 167 -19.28 -22.63 -5.49
N ASN A 168 -18.07 -22.27 -5.91
CA ASN A 168 -17.77 -21.69 -7.21
C ASN A 168 -16.79 -22.57 -8.03
N PRO A 169 -17.18 -23.81 -8.40
CA PRO A 169 -16.27 -24.79 -9.01
C PRO A 169 -15.77 -24.35 -10.42
N GLU A 170 -16.41 -23.38 -11.04
CA GLU A 170 -15.96 -22.79 -12.31
C GLU A 170 -14.58 -22.10 -12.15
N ILE A 171 -14.25 -21.55 -10.99
CA ILE A 171 -12.94 -20.96 -10.70
C ILE A 171 -11.84 -22.04 -10.77
N SER A 172 -12.14 -23.25 -10.30
CA SER A 172 -11.19 -24.35 -10.26
C SER A 172 -11.02 -25.09 -11.59
N ASN A 173 -11.93 -24.90 -12.55
CA ASN A 173 -11.98 -25.68 -13.79
C ASN A 173 -11.93 -27.20 -13.55
N GLY A 174 -12.41 -27.68 -12.40
CA GLY A 174 -12.36 -29.08 -11.97
C GLY A 174 -10.94 -29.60 -11.65
N ASN A 175 -9.95 -28.73 -11.54
CA ASN A 175 -8.56 -29.08 -11.20
C ASN A 175 -8.25 -28.70 -9.74
N MET A 176 -8.09 -29.70 -8.90
CA MET A 176 -7.81 -29.51 -7.47
C MET A 176 -6.51 -28.78 -7.18
N ALA A 177 -5.44 -29.04 -7.97
CA ALA A 177 -4.17 -28.37 -7.81
C ALA A 177 -4.27 -26.89 -8.16
N TYR A 178 -5.04 -26.58 -9.22
CA TYR A 178 -5.31 -25.19 -9.60
C TYR A 178 -6.16 -24.47 -8.55
N ALA A 179 -7.20 -25.13 -8.00
CA ALA A 179 -8.00 -24.59 -6.89
C ALA A 179 -7.13 -24.19 -5.70
N TRP A 180 -6.21 -25.06 -5.27
CA TRP A 180 -5.25 -24.75 -4.21
C TRP A 180 -4.33 -23.58 -4.58
N GLY A 181 -3.81 -23.56 -5.81
CA GLY A 181 -2.95 -22.48 -6.31
C GLY A 181 -3.63 -21.12 -6.23
N VAL A 182 -4.85 -21.00 -6.77
CA VAL A 182 -5.65 -19.76 -6.73
C VAL A 182 -5.99 -19.38 -5.29
N SER A 183 -6.36 -20.34 -4.43
CA SER A 183 -6.69 -20.09 -3.03
C SER A 183 -5.51 -19.52 -2.23
N PHE A 184 -4.31 -20.11 -2.38
CA PHE A 184 -3.10 -19.58 -1.74
C PHE A 184 -2.71 -18.21 -2.28
N PHE A 185 -2.75 -18.03 -3.60
CA PHE A 185 -2.43 -16.74 -4.22
C PHE A 185 -3.39 -15.64 -3.73
N THR A 186 -4.70 -15.90 -3.77
CA THR A 186 -5.72 -14.95 -3.32
C THR A 186 -5.60 -14.65 -1.83
N SER A 187 -5.33 -15.66 -1.00
CA SER A 187 -5.12 -15.48 0.44
C SER A 187 -3.88 -14.62 0.74
N ILE A 188 -2.74 -14.88 0.07
CA ILE A 188 -1.51 -14.09 0.18
C ILE A 188 -1.79 -12.65 -0.28
N SER A 189 -2.43 -12.47 -1.42
CA SER A 189 -2.75 -11.15 -1.97
C SER A 189 -3.69 -10.36 -1.05
N ALA A 190 -4.75 -10.99 -0.54
CA ALA A 190 -5.73 -10.35 0.33
C ALA A 190 -5.16 -9.99 1.70
N PHE A 191 -4.43 -10.90 2.36
CA PHE A 191 -3.84 -10.63 3.68
C PHE A 191 -2.73 -9.58 3.60
N ASN A 192 -1.92 -9.60 2.54
CA ASN A 192 -0.89 -8.59 2.34
C ASN A 192 -1.46 -7.27 1.78
N ASN A 193 -2.76 -7.19 1.49
CA ASN A 193 -3.41 -6.03 0.87
C ASN A 193 -2.80 -5.68 -0.50
N ALA A 194 -2.55 -6.67 -1.35
CA ALA A 194 -1.82 -6.48 -2.60
C ALA A 194 -2.72 -6.23 -3.82
N GLY A 195 -3.98 -6.68 -3.80
CA GLY A 195 -4.94 -6.42 -4.85
C GLY A 195 -4.71 -7.16 -6.17
N PHE A 196 -3.77 -8.10 -6.20
CA PHE A 196 -3.59 -8.98 -7.34
C PHE A 196 -4.53 -10.17 -7.24
N ASP A 197 -5.19 -10.51 -8.34
CA ASP A 197 -6.06 -11.67 -8.44
C ASP A 197 -5.81 -12.48 -9.73
N LEU A 198 -6.41 -13.65 -9.79
CA LEU A 198 -6.35 -14.56 -10.92
C LEU A 198 -7.75 -14.77 -11.57
N PHE A 199 -8.69 -13.85 -11.33
CA PHE A 199 -10.05 -13.92 -11.85
C PHE A 199 -10.21 -13.25 -13.24
N GLY A 200 -9.11 -12.91 -13.89
CA GLY A 200 -9.10 -12.29 -15.21
C GLY A 200 -9.04 -10.76 -15.15
N THR A 201 -9.74 -10.09 -16.07
CA THR A 201 -9.65 -8.62 -16.23
C THR A 201 -10.65 -7.86 -15.35
N THR A 202 -11.60 -8.56 -14.74
CA THR A 202 -12.74 -7.96 -14.02
C THR A 202 -12.68 -8.14 -12.51
N SER A 203 -11.59 -8.71 -11.99
CA SER A 203 -11.45 -9.01 -10.55
C SER A 203 -12.65 -9.81 -10.02
N LEU A 204 -13.23 -9.44 -8.89
CA LEU A 204 -14.34 -10.14 -8.25
C LEU A 204 -15.74 -9.65 -8.71
N ILE A 205 -15.84 -8.91 -9.83
CA ILE A 205 -17.13 -8.35 -10.29
C ILE A 205 -18.17 -9.45 -10.53
N ALA A 206 -17.75 -10.58 -11.13
CA ALA A 206 -18.64 -11.72 -11.36
C ALA A 206 -19.19 -12.35 -10.06
N TYR A 207 -18.50 -12.14 -8.93
CA TYR A 207 -18.82 -12.72 -7.63
C TYR A 207 -19.31 -11.69 -6.62
N GLN A 208 -19.83 -10.54 -7.08
CA GLN A 208 -20.29 -9.45 -6.19
C GLN A 208 -21.40 -9.88 -5.21
N ASN A 209 -22.20 -10.86 -5.57
CA ASN A 209 -23.30 -11.36 -4.76
C ASN A 209 -22.91 -12.58 -3.90
N ASP A 210 -21.69 -13.09 -4.05
CA ASP A 210 -21.20 -14.17 -3.21
C ASP A 210 -20.79 -13.65 -1.82
N VAL A 211 -21.68 -13.88 -0.87
CA VAL A 211 -21.49 -13.42 0.52
C VAL A 211 -20.28 -14.08 1.18
N TYR A 212 -20.08 -15.39 0.94
CA TYR A 212 -19.01 -16.15 1.58
C TYR A 212 -17.64 -15.65 1.10
N LEU A 213 -17.43 -15.64 -0.22
CA LEU A 213 -16.19 -15.19 -0.84
C LEU A 213 -15.83 -13.76 -0.42
N ASN A 214 -16.79 -12.85 -0.53
CA ASN A 214 -16.59 -11.44 -0.20
C ASN A 214 -16.25 -11.24 1.29
N LEU A 215 -16.88 -11.95 2.21
CA LEU A 215 -16.57 -11.84 3.64
C LEU A 215 -15.22 -12.44 4.00
N VAL A 216 -14.82 -13.57 3.40
CA VAL A 216 -13.50 -14.17 3.63
C VAL A 216 -12.38 -13.23 3.17
N ILE A 217 -12.49 -12.69 1.95
CA ILE A 217 -11.49 -11.74 1.42
C ILE A 217 -11.47 -10.46 2.25
N ALA A 218 -12.63 -9.88 2.58
CA ALA A 218 -12.73 -8.68 3.42
C ALA A 218 -12.12 -8.88 4.81
N LEU A 219 -12.28 -10.07 5.41
CA LEU A 219 -11.66 -10.43 6.69
C LEU A 219 -10.15 -10.48 6.57
N LEU A 220 -9.59 -11.13 5.54
CA LEU A 220 -8.15 -11.20 5.29
C LEU A 220 -7.55 -9.81 5.11
N ILE A 221 -8.16 -8.97 4.29
CA ILE A 221 -7.77 -7.57 4.07
C ILE A 221 -7.76 -6.79 5.39
N THR A 222 -8.82 -6.93 6.18
CA THR A 222 -8.96 -6.22 7.46
C THR A 222 -7.87 -6.66 8.44
N LEU A 223 -7.61 -7.95 8.56
CA LEU A 223 -6.56 -8.48 9.45
C LEU A 223 -5.18 -7.98 9.01
N GLY A 224 -4.84 -8.01 7.73
CA GLY A 224 -3.59 -7.46 7.21
C GLY A 224 -3.43 -5.97 7.51
N GLY A 225 -4.50 -5.18 7.29
CA GLY A 225 -4.51 -3.73 7.50
C GLY A 225 -4.49 -3.26 8.95
N LEU A 226 -4.90 -4.11 9.93
CA LEU A 226 -4.91 -3.74 11.36
C LEU A 226 -3.50 -3.57 11.95
N GLY A 227 -2.54 -4.34 11.46
CA GLY A 227 -1.17 -4.36 11.98
C GLY A 227 -0.90 -5.51 12.95
N TYR A 228 0.27 -6.13 12.77
CA TYR A 228 0.67 -7.36 13.47
C TYR A 228 0.64 -7.25 15.00
N LEU A 229 1.14 -6.13 15.56
CA LEU A 229 1.17 -5.91 17.00
C LEU A 229 -0.22 -5.65 17.58
N VAL A 230 -1.11 -5.03 16.80
CA VAL A 230 -2.51 -4.83 17.18
C VAL A 230 -3.23 -6.18 17.26
N ILE A 231 -3.06 -7.04 16.24
CA ILE A 231 -3.61 -8.40 16.23
C ILE A 231 -3.13 -9.19 17.45
N PHE A 232 -1.80 -9.17 17.70
CA PHE A 232 -1.21 -9.85 18.85
C PHE A 232 -1.80 -9.35 20.18
N GLU A 233 -1.97 -8.04 20.32
CA GLU A 233 -2.55 -7.45 21.53
C GLU A 233 -4.02 -7.82 21.70
N ILE A 234 -4.81 -7.81 20.63
CA ILE A 234 -6.25 -8.22 20.66
C ILE A 234 -6.38 -9.66 21.17
N ILE A 235 -5.59 -10.57 20.59
CA ILE A 235 -5.61 -12.00 20.99
C ILE A 235 -5.14 -12.15 22.45
N LYS A 236 -4.01 -11.52 22.82
CA LYS A 236 -3.44 -11.62 24.17
C LYS A 236 -4.36 -11.08 25.24
N LYS A 237 -5.12 -10.03 24.96
CA LYS A 237 -6.06 -9.39 25.90
C LYS A 237 -7.51 -9.90 25.74
N LYS A 238 -7.69 -11.00 24.99
CA LYS A 238 -8.98 -11.69 24.82
C LYS A 238 -10.11 -10.73 24.42
N PHE A 239 -9.86 -9.88 23.39
CA PHE A 239 -10.82 -8.90 22.84
C PHE A 239 -11.35 -7.87 23.85
N ASN A 240 -10.72 -7.70 25.00
CA ASN A 240 -11.15 -6.73 26.01
C ASN A 240 -10.66 -5.32 25.68
N PHE A 241 -11.50 -4.50 25.04
CA PHE A 241 -11.18 -3.15 24.58
C PHE A 241 -10.66 -2.24 25.72
N LYS A 242 -11.16 -2.37 26.94
CA LYS A 242 -10.73 -1.54 28.08
C LYS A 242 -9.26 -1.75 28.42
N LYS A 243 -8.72 -2.96 28.21
CA LYS A 243 -7.33 -3.33 28.50
C LYS A 243 -6.35 -2.99 27.37
N PHE A 244 -6.83 -2.56 26.20
CA PHE A 244 -5.98 -2.23 25.07
C PHE A 244 -5.10 -1.01 25.33
N ASN A 245 -3.91 -0.99 24.72
CA ASN A 245 -3.04 0.16 24.68
C ASN A 245 -3.70 1.30 23.87
N PHE A 246 -3.24 2.53 24.09
CA PHE A 246 -3.79 3.70 23.41
C PHE A 246 -3.81 3.54 21.87
N GLN A 247 -2.70 3.10 21.28
CA GLN A 247 -2.61 2.87 19.83
C GLN A 247 -3.64 1.84 19.34
N THR A 248 -3.76 0.70 19.99
CA THR A 248 -4.71 -0.36 19.61
C THR A 248 -6.15 0.14 19.71
N LYS A 249 -6.48 0.94 20.75
CA LYS A 249 -7.81 1.59 20.87
C LYS A 249 -8.10 2.51 19.69
N VAL A 250 -7.13 3.35 19.31
CA VAL A 250 -7.26 4.28 18.18
C VAL A 250 -7.43 3.50 16.87
N VAL A 251 -6.63 2.47 16.64
CA VAL A 251 -6.70 1.65 15.41
C VAL A 251 -8.05 0.96 15.28
N VAL A 252 -8.53 0.28 16.33
CA VAL A 252 -9.81 -0.42 16.31
C VAL A 252 -10.97 0.57 16.13
N PHE A 253 -10.95 1.68 16.84
CA PHE A 253 -11.97 2.72 16.74
C PHE A 253 -12.02 3.32 15.32
N MET A 254 -10.87 3.75 14.77
CA MET A 254 -10.80 4.35 13.43
C MET A 254 -11.19 3.35 12.35
N THR A 255 -10.81 2.08 12.48
CA THR A 255 -11.20 1.03 11.54
C THR A 255 -12.71 0.84 11.52
N ALA A 256 -13.33 0.70 12.69
CA ALA A 256 -14.77 0.55 12.80
C ALA A 256 -15.53 1.79 12.29
N LEU A 257 -15.06 2.99 12.65
CA LEU A 257 -15.66 4.26 12.19
C LEU A 257 -15.63 4.38 10.66
N LEU A 258 -14.46 4.12 10.05
CA LEU A 258 -14.30 4.22 8.60
C LEU A 258 -15.11 3.15 7.87
N PHE A 259 -15.25 1.93 8.44
CA PHE A 259 -16.09 0.89 7.85
C PHE A 259 -17.57 1.29 7.84
N VAL A 260 -18.07 1.79 8.94
CA VAL A 260 -19.49 2.19 9.02
C VAL A 260 -19.77 3.42 8.16
N VAL A 261 -19.01 4.51 8.37
CA VAL A 261 -19.25 5.79 7.69
C VAL A 261 -18.97 5.67 6.19
N GLY A 262 -17.83 5.05 5.80
CA GLY A 262 -17.48 4.90 4.40
C GLY A 262 -18.49 4.04 3.63
N THR A 263 -18.94 2.92 4.21
CA THR A 263 -19.94 2.05 3.56
C THR A 263 -21.27 2.79 3.36
N LEU A 264 -21.73 3.50 4.38
CA LEU A 264 -22.99 4.26 4.26
C LEU A 264 -22.89 5.34 3.20
N ILE A 265 -21.80 6.08 3.14
CA ILE A 265 -21.62 7.15 2.15
C ILE A 265 -21.53 6.55 0.74
N ILE A 266 -20.72 5.51 0.50
CA ILE A 266 -20.61 4.85 -0.82
C ILE A 266 -21.97 4.31 -1.24
N PHE A 267 -22.67 3.60 -0.37
CA PHE A 267 -23.99 3.05 -0.66
C PHE A 267 -25.02 4.15 -1.00
N MET A 268 -25.00 5.24 -0.25
CA MET A 268 -25.88 6.39 -0.50
C MET A 268 -25.55 7.10 -1.82
N THR A 269 -24.27 7.34 -2.12
CA THR A 269 -23.87 8.05 -3.35
C THR A 269 -24.20 7.27 -4.60
N GLU A 270 -24.13 5.92 -4.58
CA GLU A 270 -24.49 5.10 -5.73
C GLU A 270 -26.01 4.90 -5.89
N ASN A 271 -26.78 4.79 -4.80
CA ASN A 271 -28.17 4.37 -4.86
C ASN A 271 -29.21 5.51 -4.71
N LEU A 272 -28.86 6.66 -4.08
CA LEU A 272 -29.84 7.74 -3.81
C LEU A 272 -30.12 8.63 -5.02
N VAL A 273 -29.31 8.61 -6.06
CA VAL A 273 -29.53 9.44 -7.25
C VAL A 273 -30.01 8.57 -8.40
N THR A 274 -31.29 8.70 -8.74
CA THR A 274 -32.05 8.12 -9.86
C THR A 274 -31.45 6.95 -10.67
N PRO A 275 -32.15 5.80 -10.71
CA PRO A 275 -31.71 4.58 -11.40
C PRO A 275 -31.66 4.68 -12.94
N ASN A 276 -32.11 5.77 -13.54
CA ASN A 276 -32.44 5.82 -14.98
C ASN A 276 -31.30 6.23 -15.91
N GLN A 277 -30.04 6.30 -15.44
CA GLN A 277 -28.91 6.69 -16.30
C GLN A 277 -27.79 5.62 -16.41
N PHE A 278 -28.01 4.41 -15.92
CA PHE A 278 -27.03 3.35 -16.11
C PHE A 278 -27.19 2.71 -17.49
N PRO A 279 -26.09 2.35 -18.18
CA PRO A 279 -26.14 1.49 -19.35
C PRO A 279 -26.88 0.20 -18.99
N GLN A 280 -27.72 -0.30 -19.90
CA GLN A 280 -28.42 -1.58 -19.70
C GLN A 280 -27.36 -2.65 -19.35
N GLY A 281 -27.49 -3.28 -18.17
CA GLY A 281 -26.57 -4.28 -17.66
C GLY A 281 -25.67 -3.86 -16.50
N SER A 282 -25.72 -2.60 -16.04
CA SER A 282 -25.04 -2.22 -14.79
C SER A 282 -25.85 -2.67 -13.59
N GLU A 283 -25.30 -3.57 -12.79
CA GLU A 283 -25.94 -4.01 -11.55
C GLU A 283 -25.89 -2.88 -10.51
N THR A 284 -27.00 -2.73 -9.75
CA THR A 284 -27.05 -1.77 -8.64
C THR A 284 -26.07 -2.19 -7.55
N MET A 285 -25.37 -1.22 -6.96
CA MET A 285 -24.46 -1.52 -5.86
C MET A 285 -25.22 -2.05 -4.65
N THR A 286 -24.91 -3.29 -4.25
CA THR A 286 -25.46 -3.89 -3.03
C THR A 286 -24.79 -3.30 -1.79
N PHE A 287 -25.42 -3.43 -0.63
CA PHE A 287 -24.80 -3.01 0.63
C PHE A 287 -23.50 -3.79 0.92
N LEU A 288 -23.48 -5.09 0.57
CA LEU A 288 -22.28 -5.94 0.66
C LEU A 288 -21.18 -5.43 -0.27
N GLY A 289 -21.53 -5.06 -1.52
CA GLY A 289 -20.58 -4.46 -2.48
C GLY A 289 -20.01 -3.14 -1.97
N ALA A 290 -20.85 -2.26 -1.43
CA ALA A 290 -20.39 -1.00 -0.83
C ALA A 290 -19.47 -1.23 0.38
N LEU A 291 -19.76 -2.22 1.24
CA LEU A 291 -18.89 -2.61 2.36
C LEU A 291 -17.56 -3.15 1.84
N PHE A 292 -17.58 -4.05 0.85
CA PHE A 292 -16.39 -4.64 0.28
C PHE A 292 -15.48 -3.58 -0.35
N ILE A 293 -16.04 -2.69 -1.19
CA ILE A 293 -15.30 -1.60 -1.82
C ILE A 293 -14.71 -0.65 -0.78
N ASN A 294 -15.49 -0.28 0.26
CA ASN A 294 -14.96 0.54 1.34
C ASN A 294 -13.78 -0.11 2.06
N ILE A 295 -13.84 -1.43 2.34
CA ILE A 295 -12.73 -2.18 2.92
C ILE A 295 -11.55 -2.20 1.94
N SER A 296 -11.80 -2.39 0.66
CA SER A 296 -10.78 -2.41 -0.40
C SER A 296 -10.10 -1.07 -0.59
N CYS A 297 -10.81 0.07 -0.44
CA CYS A 297 -10.22 1.42 -0.45
C CYS A 297 -9.12 1.60 0.60
N ARG A 298 -9.06 0.75 1.62
CA ARG A 298 -8.02 0.77 2.65
C ARG A 298 -6.83 -0.09 2.27
N THR A 299 -6.33 0.13 1.06
CA THR A 299 -5.10 -0.43 0.49
C THR A 299 -5.19 -1.91 0.10
N ALA A 300 -6.32 -2.40 -0.43
CA ALA A 300 -6.45 -3.81 -0.79
C ALA A 300 -6.55 -4.10 -2.29
N GLY A 301 -7.18 -3.24 -3.07
CA GLY A 301 -7.14 -3.30 -4.54
C GLY A 301 -8.16 -4.24 -5.21
N PHE A 302 -8.85 -5.09 -4.48
CA PHE A 302 -9.91 -5.94 -5.03
C PHE A 302 -11.19 -5.15 -5.29
N THR A 303 -11.90 -5.45 -6.37
CA THR A 303 -13.18 -4.82 -6.67
C THR A 303 -14.26 -5.83 -7.02
N THR A 304 -15.47 -5.58 -6.48
CA THR A 304 -16.69 -6.32 -6.78
C THR A 304 -17.66 -5.49 -7.63
N TYR A 305 -17.26 -4.28 -8.01
CA TYR A 305 -18.05 -3.36 -8.80
C TYR A 305 -17.18 -2.73 -9.89
N ASN A 306 -17.72 -2.53 -11.08
CA ASN A 306 -16.99 -1.91 -12.16
C ASN A 306 -16.86 -0.38 -11.92
N LEU A 307 -15.70 0.05 -11.47
CA LEU A 307 -15.44 1.44 -11.12
C LEU A 307 -15.45 2.40 -12.31
N ALA A 308 -15.35 1.88 -13.55
CA ALA A 308 -15.53 2.70 -14.75
C ALA A 308 -16.96 3.29 -14.87
N PHE A 309 -17.93 2.65 -14.23
CA PHE A 309 -19.31 3.11 -14.18
C PHE A 309 -19.69 3.78 -12.85
N ALA A 310 -18.75 3.86 -11.91
CA ALA A 310 -18.98 4.53 -10.63
C ALA A 310 -19.20 6.03 -10.85
N ARG A 311 -20.06 6.62 -10.02
CA ARG A 311 -20.34 8.06 -10.08
C ARG A 311 -19.13 8.87 -9.66
N ASN A 312 -18.98 10.06 -10.24
CA ASN A 312 -17.89 10.98 -9.88
C ASN A 312 -17.88 11.30 -8.38
N SER A 313 -19.05 11.42 -7.74
CA SER A 313 -19.18 11.60 -6.29
C SER A 313 -18.62 10.43 -5.51
N THR A 314 -18.90 9.20 -5.94
CA THR A 314 -18.37 7.98 -5.32
C THR A 314 -16.86 7.88 -5.51
N LEU A 315 -16.34 8.17 -6.70
CA LEU A 315 -14.89 8.18 -6.96
C LEU A 315 -14.17 9.20 -6.03
N ILE A 316 -14.74 10.40 -5.82
CA ILE A 316 -14.16 11.40 -4.91
C ILE A 316 -14.17 10.88 -3.47
N ILE A 317 -15.26 10.28 -3.00
CA ILE A 317 -15.33 9.69 -1.65
C ILE A 317 -14.32 8.55 -1.50
N MET A 318 -14.20 7.69 -2.53
CA MET A 318 -13.19 6.61 -2.52
C MET A 318 -11.77 7.17 -2.47
N MET A 319 -11.43 8.25 -3.20
CA MET A 319 -10.12 8.90 -3.11
C MET A 319 -9.83 9.41 -1.68
N ILE A 320 -10.83 9.98 -1.00
CA ILE A 320 -10.69 10.40 0.41
C ILE A 320 -10.48 9.18 1.32
N LEU A 321 -11.20 8.09 1.12
CA LEU A 321 -11.02 6.84 1.88
C LEU A 321 -9.68 6.19 1.60
N MET A 322 -9.21 6.16 0.35
CA MET A 322 -7.89 5.67 -0.05
C MET A 322 -6.76 6.49 0.59
N PHE A 323 -6.94 7.80 0.74
CA PHE A 323 -5.97 8.66 1.43
C PHE A 323 -5.77 8.23 2.89
N VAL A 324 -6.82 7.72 3.54
CA VAL A 324 -6.74 7.14 4.88
C VAL A 324 -6.37 5.66 4.78
N GLY A 325 -5.08 5.39 4.60
CA GLY A 325 -4.55 4.04 4.40
C GLY A 325 -4.65 3.11 5.62
N ALA A 326 -3.80 2.08 5.63
CA ALA A 326 -3.77 1.07 6.69
C ALA A 326 -3.22 1.60 8.03
N SER A 327 -3.32 0.79 9.07
CA SER A 327 -2.81 1.12 10.40
C SER A 327 -1.29 0.92 10.50
N PRO A 328 -0.60 1.56 11.46
CA PRO A 328 0.83 1.36 11.65
C PRO A 328 1.19 -0.09 11.96
N GLY A 329 2.22 -0.59 11.30
CA GLY A 329 2.68 -1.99 11.46
C GLY A 329 1.80 -3.01 10.76
N GLY A 330 0.88 -2.59 9.88
CA GLY A 330 0.13 -3.45 8.95
C GLY A 330 0.80 -3.57 7.59
N THR A 331 0.19 -4.37 6.73
CA THR A 331 0.68 -4.68 5.38
C THR A 331 0.45 -3.55 4.38
N GLY A 332 -0.60 -2.74 4.54
CA GLY A 332 -0.94 -1.65 3.61
C GLY A 332 -0.09 -0.38 3.78
N GLY A 333 -0.08 0.45 2.74
CA GLY A 333 0.64 1.73 2.68
C GLY A 333 -0.19 2.96 3.09
N GLY A 334 0.04 4.09 2.45
CA GLY A 334 -0.71 5.33 2.62
C GLY A 334 -0.52 6.05 3.95
N VAL A 335 -1.29 7.14 4.15
CA VAL A 335 -1.34 7.90 5.40
C VAL A 335 -2.01 7.05 6.47
N LYS A 336 -1.31 6.78 7.56
CA LYS A 336 -1.79 5.86 8.60
C LYS A 336 -3.02 6.39 9.33
N THR A 337 -3.95 5.47 9.68
CA THR A 337 -5.17 5.79 10.44
C THR A 337 -4.88 6.60 11.70
N THR A 338 -3.79 6.29 12.40
CA THR A 338 -3.37 7.04 13.59
C THR A 338 -2.93 8.47 13.27
N THR A 339 -2.33 8.71 12.10
CA THR A 339 -1.94 10.05 11.64
C THR A 339 -3.18 10.92 11.44
N ILE A 340 -4.20 10.39 10.74
CA ILE A 340 -5.47 11.09 10.53
C ILE A 340 -6.18 11.32 11.87
N TYR A 341 -6.22 10.33 12.76
CA TYR A 341 -6.78 10.50 14.10
C TYR A 341 -6.13 11.66 14.86
N VAL A 342 -4.79 11.77 14.84
CA VAL A 342 -4.06 12.86 15.51
C VAL A 342 -4.41 14.22 14.91
N ILE A 343 -4.53 14.32 13.58
CA ILE A 343 -4.92 15.55 12.89
C ILE A 343 -6.33 15.97 13.28
N VAL A 344 -7.28 15.02 13.27
CA VAL A 344 -8.69 15.29 13.63
C VAL A 344 -8.83 15.75 15.09
N ILE A 345 -8.19 15.07 16.04
CA ILE A 345 -8.29 15.51 17.44
C ILE A 345 -7.57 16.83 17.68
N ASN A 346 -6.48 17.12 16.95
CA ASN A 346 -5.84 18.44 17.01
C ASN A 346 -6.78 19.51 16.48
N PHE A 347 -7.47 19.27 15.35
CA PHE A 347 -8.47 20.19 14.81
C PHE A 347 -9.61 20.43 15.80
N ILE A 348 -10.17 19.38 16.39
CA ILE A 348 -11.22 19.48 17.41
C ILE A 348 -10.74 20.27 18.63
N SER A 349 -9.46 20.14 19.01
CA SER A 349 -8.88 20.84 20.15
C SER A 349 -8.90 22.36 19.99
N LEU A 350 -8.81 22.87 18.75
CA LEU A 350 -8.88 24.31 18.47
C LEU A 350 -10.23 24.91 18.85
N PHE A 351 -11.33 24.15 18.64
CA PHE A 351 -12.68 24.60 19.00
C PHE A 351 -13.00 24.37 20.48
N THR A 352 -12.50 23.31 21.07
CA THR A 352 -12.81 22.97 22.47
C THR A 352 -11.91 23.65 23.48
N LYS A 353 -10.85 24.33 23.03
CA LYS A 353 -9.81 24.98 23.89
C LYS A 353 -9.16 24.02 24.89
N LYS A 354 -9.25 22.71 24.65
CA LYS A 354 -8.61 21.66 25.47
C LYS A 354 -7.38 21.13 24.76
N ALA A 355 -6.37 20.67 25.50
CA ALA A 355 -5.24 19.98 24.88
C ALA A 355 -5.70 18.78 24.04
N PRO A 356 -5.10 18.53 22.87
CA PRO A 356 -5.47 17.39 22.03
C PRO A 356 -5.35 16.09 22.83
N HIS A 357 -6.45 15.39 23.02
CA HIS A 357 -6.53 14.18 23.82
C HIS A 357 -7.53 13.16 23.24
N GLY A 358 -7.32 11.90 23.57
CA GLY A 358 -8.24 10.81 23.22
C GLY A 358 -8.05 9.63 24.17
N PHE A 359 -9.12 8.91 24.47
CA PHE A 359 -9.10 7.78 25.40
C PHE A 359 -8.35 8.09 26.71
N ASN A 360 -8.58 9.28 27.28
CA ASN A 360 -7.96 9.80 28.50
C ASN A 360 -6.42 9.97 28.43
N ARG A 361 -5.87 10.16 27.22
CA ARG A 361 -4.44 10.42 27.01
C ARG A 361 -4.23 11.65 26.13
N ALA A 362 -3.35 12.56 26.55
CA ALA A 362 -2.96 13.70 25.75
C ALA A 362 -1.93 13.29 24.67
N VAL A 363 -2.00 13.97 23.52
CA VAL A 363 -1.04 13.80 22.41
C VAL A 363 -0.01 14.92 22.45
N SER A 364 1.27 14.56 22.37
CA SER A 364 2.35 15.54 22.45
C SER A 364 2.44 16.42 21.19
N LYS A 365 2.88 17.68 21.33
CA LYS A 365 3.13 18.61 20.22
C LYS A 365 4.06 18.02 19.15
N LYS A 366 5.07 17.25 19.54
CA LYS A 366 5.99 16.55 18.61
C LYS A 366 5.26 15.57 17.70
N VAL A 367 4.31 14.80 18.21
CA VAL A 367 3.51 13.84 17.43
C VAL A 367 2.58 14.58 16.48
N ILE A 368 1.96 15.68 16.92
CA ILE A 368 1.09 16.52 16.08
C ILE A 368 1.89 17.13 14.92
N SER A 369 3.03 17.76 15.20
CA SER A 369 3.90 18.34 14.17
C SER A 369 4.32 17.29 13.14
N LYS A 370 4.69 16.08 13.58
CA LYS A 370 5.04 14.97 12.71
C LYS A 370 3.84 14.52 11.83
N ALA A 371 2.63 14.45 12.40
CA ALA A 371 1.43 14.08 11.67
C ALA A 371 1.09 15.10 10.58
N LEU A 372 1.18 16.40 10.90
CA LEU A 372 0.96 17.49 9.94
C LEU A 372 2.02 17.47 8.83
N THR A 373 3.29 17.26 9.17
CA THR A 373 4.37 17.14 8.17
C THR A 373 4.08 16.02 7.18
N ILE A 374 3.69 14.83 7.66
CA ILE A 374 3.32 13.69 6.77
C ILE A 374 2.17 14.11 5.86
N PHE A 375 1.12 14.68 6.41
CA PHE A 375 -0.07 15.10 5.65
C PHE A 375 0.30 16.07 4.52
N PHE A 376 1.04 17.14 4.83
CA PHE A 376 1.44 18.13 3.82
C PHE A 376 2.35 17.54 2.74
N ILE A 377 3.28 16.64 3.09
CA ILE A 377 4.12 15.96 2.09
C ILE A 377 3.25 15.15 1.12
N TYR A 378 2.26 14.39 1.62
CA TYR A 378 1.34 13.65 0.75
C TYR A 378 0.53 14.58 -0.16
N VAL A 379 -0.01 15.68 0.38
CA VAL A 379 -0.76 16.67 -0.42
C VAL A 379 0.11 17.26 -1.53
N ILE A 380 1.34 17.65 -1.22
CA ILE A 380 2.29 18.20 -2.22
C ILE A 380 2.60 17.15 -3.30
N LEU A 381 2.88 15.91 -2.91
CA LEU A 381 3.19 14.83 -3.86
C LEU A 381 2.01 14.51 -4.77
N ILE A 382 0.79 14.42 -4.22
CA ILE A 382 -0.43 14.19 -4.99
C ILE A 382 -0.64 15.32 -5.99
N THR A 383 -0.58 16.59 -5.54
CA THR A 383 -0.79 17.76 -6.40
C THR A 383 0.23 17.82 -7.53
N ALA A 384 1.51 17.60 -7.22
CA ALA A 384 2.58 17.57 -8.22
C ALA A 384 2.36 16.44 -9.24
N SER A 385 1.95 15.27 -8.78
CA SER A 385 1.71 14.11 -9.64
C SER A 385 0.48 14.28 -10.53
N ILE A 386 -0.59 14.89 -10.02
CA ILE A 386 -1.76 15.25 -10.85
C ILE A 386 -1.32 16.15 -12.01
N PHE A 387 -0.54 17.21 -11.71
CA PHE A 387 -0.02 18.09 -12.75
C PHE A 387 0.81 17.32 -13.79
N MET A 388 1.76 16.47 -13.33
CA MET A 388 2.64 15.72 -14.24
C MET A 388 1.87 14.73 -15.11
N VAL A 389 0.97 13.93 -14.51
CA VAL A 389 0.20 12.92 -15.25
C VAL A 389 -0.76 13.60 -16.24
N CYS A 390 -1.47 14.65 -15.82
CA CYS A 390 -2.32 15.40 -16.75
C CYS A 390 -1.53 15.99 -17.92
N ALA A 391 -0.32 16.52 -17.68
CA ALA A 391 0.54 17.05 -18.74
C ALA A 391 1.01 15.93 -19.72
N PHE A 392 1.35 14.75 -19.23
CA PHE A 392 1.72 13.61 -20.09
C PHE A 392 0.54 13.04 -20.88
N GLU A 393 -0.66 13.12 -20.33
CA GLU A 393 -1.86 12.58 -20.96
C GLU A 393 -2.59 13.62 -21.86
N GLU A 394 -2.16 14.87 -21.88
CA GLU A 394 -2.83 15.96 -22.62
C GLU A 394 -2.97 15.68 -24.12
N ASN A 395 -1.97 15.06 -24.74
CA ASN A 395 -1.97 14.71 -26.15
C ASN A 395 -2.85 13.50 -26.52
N ILE A 396 -3.40 12.81 -25.54
CA ILE A 396 -4.20 11.58 -25.73
C ILE A 396 -5.70 11.88 -25.61
N PHE A 397 -6.06 13.11 -25.20
CA PHE A 397 -7.45 13.55 -25.12
C PHE A 397 -7.92 14.13 -26.47
N TYR A 398 -9.13 13.75 -26.92
CA TYR A 398 -9.82 14.45 -27.99
C TYR A 398 -10.93 15.33 -27.42
N VAL A 399 -11.28 16.38 -28.16
CA VAL A 399 -12.34 17.32 -27.76
C VAL A 399 -13.60 17.00 -28.55
N LYS A 400 -14.70 16.69 -27.87
CA LYS A 400 -16.04 16.56 -28.43
C LYS A 400 -16.98 17.43 -27.61
N ASP A 401 -17.75 18.28 -28.28
CA ASP A 401 -18.73 19.20 -27.64
C ASP A 401 -18.12 20.09 -26.53
N GLY A 402 -16.84 20.49 -26.69
CA GLY A 402 -16.10 21.31 -25.72
C GLY A 402 -15.55 20.50 -24.52
N ILE A 403 -15.76 19.22 -24.47
CA ILE A 403 -15.29 18.33 -23.40
C ILE A 403 -14.11 17.51 -23.93
N ARG A 404 -13.04 17.39 -23.13
CA ARG A 404 -11.87 16.57 -23.46
C ARG A 404 -12.12 15.13 -23.01
N TYR A 405 -11.96 14.19 -23.93
CA TYR A 405 -12.09 12.76 -23.68
C TYR A 405 -10.83 12.04 -24.14
N LYS A 406 -10.45 10.97 -23.44
CA LYS A 406 -9.44 10.05 -23.93
C LYS A 406 -10.15 8.98 -24.79
N THR A 407 -9.73 8.87 -26.07
CA THR A 407 -10.30 7.87 -26.99
C THR A 407 -9.65 6.51 -26.75
N TYR A 408 -10.45 5.48 -26.61
CA TYR A 408 -10.00 4.10 -26.71
C TYR A 408 -10.67 3.38 -27.88
N VAL A 409 -9.88 2.58 -28.59
CA VAL A 409 -10.22 1.97 -29.88
C VAL A 409 -11.14 0.76 -29.74
N GLU A 410 -11.30 0.19 -28.57
CA GLU A 410 -12.17 -0.97 -28.34
C GLU A 410 -13.24 -0.64 -27.29
N GLY A 411 -14.40 -0.21 -27.79
CA GLY A 411 -15.64 -0.16 -27.02
C GLY A 411 -15.80 1.03 -26.07
N SER A 412 -16.08 2.20 -26.60
CA SER A 412 -16.82 3.33 -25.96
C SER A 412 -16.54 3.76 -24.51
N GLN A 413 -15.46 3.33 -23.87
CA GLN A 413 -15.07 3.87 -22.57
C GLN A 413 -14.27 5.17 -22.74
N MET A 414 -14.76 6.26 -22.12
CA MET A 414 -14.15 7.57 -22.14
C MET A 414 -13.56 7.84 -20.76
N PHE A 415 -12.24 8.03 -20.67
CA PHE A 415 -11.57 8.39 -19.44
C PHE A 415 -11.34 9.89 -19.35
N GLY A 416 -11.46 10.46 -18.16
CA GLY A 416 -11.25 11.88 -17.87
C GLY A 416 -10.13 12.14 -16.88
N SER A 417 -9.93 13.41 -16.54
CA SER A 417 -8.94 13.80 -15.52
C SER A 417 -9.21 13.19 -14.15
N LEU A 418 -10.48 12.92 -13.81
CA LEU A 418 -10.85 12.28 -12.55
C LEU A 418 -10.31 10.85 -12.45
N ASP A 419 -10.30 10.11 -13.57
CA ASP A 419 -9.74 8.74 -13.63
C ASP A 419 -8.24 8.75 -13.41
N CYS A 420 -7.53 9.72 -14.00
CA CYS A 420 -6.11 9.92 -13.72
C CYS A 420 -5.84 10.26 -12.25
N MET A 421 -6.66 11.14 -11.66
CA MET A 421 -6.56 11.46 -10.23
C MET A 421 -6.82 10.23 -9.36
N PHE A 422 -7.81 9.41 -9.72
CA PHE A 422 -8.13 8.19 -9.00
C PHE A 422 -6.94 7.23 -8.95
N ASP A 423 -6.30 6.98 -10.09
CA ASP A 423 -5.12 6.12 -10.18
C ASP A 423 -3.91 6.70 -9.42
N ILE A 424 -3.73 8.04 -9.39
CA ILE A 424 -2.69 8.69 -8.59
C ILE A 424 -2.93 8.48 -7.10
N PHE A 425 -4.17 8.68 -6.61
CA PHE A 425 -4.51 8.39 -5.21
C PHE A 425 -4.32 6.92 -4.88
N SER A 426 -4.69 6.03 -5.79
CA SER A 426 -4.50 4.61 -5.66
C SER A 426 -3.01 4.24 -5.59
N ALA A 427 -2.18 4.77 -6.46
CA ALA A 427 -0.75 4.48 -6.52
C ALA A 427 0.00 4.97 -5.27
N ILE A 428 -0.15 6.26 -4.88
CA ILE A 428 0.59 6.83 -3.75
C ILE A 428 0.18 6.22 -2.41
N ASN A 429 -1.10 5.81 -2.29
CA ASN A 429 -1.58 5.14 -1.08
C ASN A 429 -1.47 3.62 -1.16
N THR A 430 -0.90 3.08 -2.26
CA THR A 430 -0.72 1.64 -2.52
C THR A 430 -2.03 0.87 -2.35
N VAL A 431 -3.09 1.28 -3.06
CA VAL A 431 -4.44 0.72 -2.94
C VAL A 431 -4.73 -0.34 -3.99
N GLY A 432 -4.45 -0.05 -5.27
CA GLY A 432 -4.66 -0.98 -6.38
C GLY A 432 -5.98 -0.84 -7.13
N LEU A 433 -6.94 -0.08 -6.61
CA LEU A 433 -8.18 0.21 -7.33
C LEU A 433 -7.91 1.13 -8.52
N THR A 434 -8.58 0.87 -9.63
CA THR A 434 -8.52 1.68 -10.86
C THR A 434 -9.89 1.75 -11.51
N THR A 435 -10.15 2.81 -12.23
CA THR A 435 -11.32 2.92 -13.13
C THR A 435 -11.09 2.19 -14.47
N GLY A 436 -9.94 1.49 -14.62
CA GLY A 436 -9.55 0.80 -15.84
C GLY A 436 -8.61 1.60 -16.74
N ILE A 437 -8.18 2.81 -16.34
CA ILE A 437 -7.29 3.67 -17.15
C ILE A 437 -5.83 3.19 -17.14
N THR A 438 -5.38 2.48 -16.11
CA THR A 438 -3.97 2.14 -15.86
C THR A 438 -3.26 1.50 -17.06
N PRO A 439 -3.81 0.50 -17.79
CA PRO A 439 -3.15 -0.10 -18.94
C PRO A 439 -2.86 0.89 -20.06
N TYR A 440 -3.65 1.91 -20.13
CA TYR A 440 -3.69 2.86 -21.24
C TYR A 440 -2.89 4.14 -21.01
N LEU A 441 -2.30 4.29 -19.86
CA LEU A 441 -1.45 5.43 -19.53
C LEU A 441 -0.18 5.45 -20.38
N SER A 442 0.30 6.65 -20.70
CA SER A 442 1.57 6.87 -21.36
C SER A 442 2.76 6.37 -20.54
N ALA A 443 3.90 6.13 -21.19
CA ALA A 443 5.12 5.71 -20.48
C ALA A 443 5.54 6.71 -19.38
N GLY A 444 5.37 8.02 -19.62
CA GLY A 444 5.64 9.06 -18.62
C GLY A 444 4.77 8.92 -17.39
N SER A 445 3.46 8.73 -17.56
CA SER A 445 2.51 8.53 -16.46
C SER A 445 2.77 7.23 -15.70
N LYS A 446 3.08 6.13 -16.41
CA LYS A 446 3.48 4.85 -15.78
C LYS A 446 4.70 5.03 -14.88
N ILE A 447 5.70 5.80 -15.30
CA ILE A 447 6.90 6.10 -14.49
C ILE A 447 6.53 6.93 -13.25
N VAL A 448 5.66 7.93 -13.38
CA VAL A 448 5.18 8.70 -12.22
C VAL A 448 4.49 7.78 -11.21
N LEU A 449 3.59 6.90 -11.66
CA LEU A 449 2.91 5.94 -10.77
C LEU A 449 3.89 4.98 -10.09
N ILE A 450 4.93 4.49 -10.81
CA ILE A 450 6.02 3.67 -10.24
C ILE A 450 6.68 4.40 -9.06
N ILE A 451 7.03 5.67 -9.25
CA ILE A 451 7.66 6.49 -8.20
C ILE A 451 6.69 6.67 -7.01
N LEU A 452 5.42 6.94 -7.28
CA LEU A 452 4.40 7.11 -6.24
C LEU A 452 4.19 5.85 -5.41
N MET A 453 4.09 4.68 -6.03
CA MET A 453 4.00 3.40 -5.33
C MET A 453 5.19 3.15 -4.40
N PHE A 454 6.40 3.46 -4.88
CA PHE A 454 7.61 3.33 -4.06
C PHE A 454 7.63 4.27 -2.87
N VAL A 455 7.29 5.56 -3.09
CA VAL A 455 7.20 6.58 -2.03
C VAL A 455 6.13 6.22 -1.01
N GLY A 456 4.96 5.80 -1.48
CA GLY A 456 3.83 5.38 -0.64
C GLY A 456 4.16 4.18 0.26
N ARG A 457 4.93 3.22 -0.27
CA ARG A 457 5.32 2.01 0.47
C ARG A 457 6.37 2.27 1.54
N ILE A 458 7.44 2.99 1.21
CA ILE A 458 8.53 3.28 2.16
C ILE A 458 8.11 4.32 3.20
N GLY A 459 7.17 5.19 2.81
CA GLY A 459 6.69 6.31 3.61
C GLY A 459 7.54 7.58 3.41
N PRO A 460 6.90 8.75 3.25
CA PRO A 460 7.56 10.00 2.89
C PRO A 460 8.51 10.54 3.96
N LEU A 461 8.27 10.22 5.24
CA LEU A 461 9.23 10.57 6.31
C LEU A 461 10.56 9.82 6.18
N SER A 462 10.51 8.61 5.68
CA SER A 462 11.73 7.83 5.42
C SER A 462 12.56 8.51 4.34
N ILE A 463 11.90 9.08 3.33
CA ILE A 463 12.54 9.83 2.25
C ILE A 463 13.07 11.17 2.77
N SER A 464 12.34 11.88 3.63
CA SER A 464 12.80 13.15 4.20
C SER A 464 14.09 12.99 5.03
N GLN A 465 14.29 11.84 5.65
CA GLN A 465 15.53 11.52 6.37
C GLN A 465 16.75 11.34 5.45
N PHE A 466 16.56 11.08 4.14
CA PHE A 466 17.65 11.17 3.17
C PHE A 466 18.14 12.60 2.98
N LEU A 467 17.20 13.56 3.06
CA LEU A 467 17.47 14.97 2.77
C LEU A 467 17.94 15.75 4.00
N ASN A 468 17.72 15.24 5.23
CA ASN A 468 18.03 15.98 6.43
C ASN A 468 19.54 16.09 6.69
N ALA A 469 20.03 17.31 6.61
CA ALA A 469 21.26 17.75 7.24
C ALA A 469 21.16 17.61 8.77
N LYS A 470 22.31 17.56 9.45
CA LYS A 470 22.38 17.58 10.92
C LYS A 470 21.53 18.75 11.45
N GLU A 471 20.79 18.51 12.53
CA GLU A 471 20.11 19.59 13.22
C GLU A 471 21.12 20.71 13.52
N PRO A 472 20.83 21.96 13.15
CA PRO A 472 21.72 23.05 13.46
C PRO A 472 21.83 23.17 14.98
N SER A 473 23.05 23.43 15.47
CA SER A 473 23.33 23.63 16.90
C SER A 473 22.83 24.98 17.44
N TRP A 474 22.14 25.75 16.62
CA TRP A 474 21.61 27.08 16.93
C TRP A 474 20.12 27.15 16.62
N THR A 475 19.39 27.95 17.38
CA THR A 475 17.96 28.24 17.20
C THR A 475 17.78 29.70 16.81
N TYR A 476 16.85 29.98 15.93
CA TYR A 476 16.45 31.37 15.61
C TYR A 476 15.64 31.95 16.78
N ALA A 477 15.70 33.28 16.94
CA ALA A 477 14.78 33.99 17.81
C ALA A 477 13.34 33.85 17.28
N GLU A 478 12.40 33.70 18.20
CA GLU A 478 10.97 33.65 17.82
C GLU A 478 10.51 35.03 17.36
N GLY A 479 9.79 35.11 16.28
CA GLY A 479 9.17 36.32 15.73
C GLY A 479 7.67 36.10 15.56
N ASP A 480 6.87 37.11 15.88
CA ASP A 480 5.44 37.10 15.71
C ASP A 480 5.06 37.48 14.26
N ILE A 481 4.19 36.68 13.64
CA ILE A 481 3.61 36.94 12.33
C ILE A 481 2.08 36.94 12.47
N ALA A 482 1.44 37.98 11.97
CA ALA A 482 -0.01 38.04 11.93
C ALA A 482 -0.55 36.95 10.97
N ILE A 483 -1.48 36.14 11.43
CA ILE A 483 -2.18 35.11 10.66
C ILE A 483 -3.62 35.61 10.51
N GLY A 484 -4.10 35.75 9.27
CA GLY A 484 -5.43 36.26 8.93
C GLY A 484 -6.57 35.34 9.36
#